data_9a3e474ee29780c681cd965938bc913c
#
_entry.id   9a3e474ee29780c681cd965938bc913c
#
_cell.length_a   1.000
_cell.length_b   1.000
_cell.length_c   1.000
_cell.angle_alpha   90.00
_cell.angle_beta   90.00
_cell.angle_gamma   90.00
#
_symmetry.space_group_name_H-M   'P 1'
#
loop_
_entity.id
_entity.type
_entity.pdbx_description
1 polymer ?
#
loop_
_entity_poly.entity_id
_entity_poly.type
_entity_poly.pdbx_seq_one_letter_code
_entity_poly.pdbx_strand_id
1 'polypeptide(L)'
;RFHARRDLIVRLLNAVPGFRCATPGGAFYAWPNVTQACAMIGARDSEELRRRLLLEAGVAVLADIHFGPRIEGEGQHIRFSYATSESAIEQGVARIDAFIRKATR
;
A
#
# COMPACT_ATOMS: atom_id res chain seq x y z
N ARG A 1 13.16 14.92 -5.53
CA ARG A 1 13.51 14.22 -6.72
C ARG A 1 12.88 12.85 -6.79
N PHE A 2 12.82 12.33 -7.97
CA PHE A 2 12.10 11.11 -8.24
C PHE A 2 12.63 9.91 -7.49
N HIS A 3 13.94 9.70 -7.54
CA HIS A 3 14.56 8.57 -6.85
C HIS A 3 14.45 8.72 -5.34
N ALA A 4 14.51 9.94 -4.84
CA ALA A 4 14.36 10.19 -3.41
C ALA A 4 12.96 9.82 -2.94
N ARG A 5 11.94 10.16 -3.73
CA ARG A 5 10.56 9.80 -3.39
C ARG A 5 10.34 8.30 -3.46
N ARG A 6 10.91 7.65 -4.47
CA ARG A 6 10.83 6.21 -4.59
C ARG A 6 11.44 5.52 -3.38
N ASP A 7 12.63 5.93 -3.00
CA ASP A 7 13.31 5.32 -1.86
C ASP A 7 12.54 5.58 -0.56
N LEU A 8 12.00 6.77 -0.42
CA LEU A 8 11.20 7.13 0.75
C LEU A 8 9.98 6.24 0.89
N ILE A 9 9.18 6.11 -0.19
CA ILE A 9 7.94 5.34 -0.12
C ILE A 9 8.21 3.86 0.12
N VAL A 10 9.26 3.31 -0.49
CA VAL A 10 9.61 1.91 -0.28
C VAL A 10 9.96 1.67 1.18
N ARG A 11 10.78 2.54 1.77
CA ARG A 11 11.17 2.42 3.17
C ARG A 11 9.96 2.54 4.09
N LEU A 12 9.11 3.53 3.83
CA LEU A 12 7.94 3.76 4.67
C LEU A 12 6.93 2.62 4.58
N LEU A 13 6.66 2.14 3.37
CA LEU A 13 5.70 1.05 3.20
C LEU A 13 6.19 -0.25 3.83
N ASN A 14 7.50 -0.51 3.77
CA ASN A 14 8.04 -1.71 4.39
C ASN A 14 8.01 -1.65 5.92
N ALA A 15 7.81 -0.46 6.49
CA ALA A 15 7.64 -0.31 7.93
C ALA A 15 6.20 -0.52 8.37
N VAL A 16 5.25 -0.57 7.44
CA VAL A 16 3.84 -0.84 7.77
C VAL A 16 3.66 -2.33 8.03
N PRO A 17 3.04 -2.73 9.15
CA PRO A 17 2.85 -4.16 9.43
C PRO A 17 2.09 -4.86 8.31
N GLY A 18 2.63 -5.97 7.84
CA GLY A 18 1.98 -6.78 6.81
C GLY A 18 2.23 -6.34 5.38
N PHE A 19 2.98 -5.25 5.18
CA PHE A 19 3.31 -4.77 3.84
C PHE A 19 4.71 -5.23 3.45
N ARG A 20 4.87 -5.60 2.17
CA ARG A 20 6.17 -5.88 1.58
C ARG A 20 6.28 -5.15 0.26
N CYS A 21 7.22 -4.25 0.13
CA CYS A 21 7.35 -3.44 -1.06
C CYS A 21 8.76 -3.59 -1.63
N ALA A 22 8.84 -4.11 -2.86
CA ALA A 22 10.11 -4.15 -3.59
C ALA A 22 10.37 -2.79 -4.23
N THR A 23 11.63 -2.48 -4.49
CA THR A 23 11.98 -1.24 -5.17
C THR A 23 11.46 -1.28 -6.60
N PRO A 24 10.61 -0.32 -7.01
CA PRO A 24 10.08 -0.32 -8.37
C PRO A 24 11.16 0.06 -9.38
N GLY A 25 11.01 -0.45 -10.58
CA GLY A 25 12.04 -0.32 -11.60
C GLY A 25 11.88 0.85 -12.56
N GLY A 26 11.14 1.86 -12.23
CA GLY A 26 11.00 3.02 -13.11
C GLY A 26 9.60 3.55 -13.27
N ALA A 27 8.66 2.99 -12.53
CA ALA A 27 7.29 3.46 -12.53
C ALA A 27 7.13 4.62 -11.54
N PHE A 28 5.98 5.29 -11.63
CA PHE A 28 5.65 6.41 -10.75
C PHE A 28 4.86 5.97 -9.52
N TYR A 29 4.84 4.67 -9.23
CA TYR A 29 4.06 4.14 -8.12
C TYR A 29 4.72 2.89 -7.56
N ALA A 30 4.45 2.64 -6.28
CA ALA A 30 4.90 1.45 -5.59
C ALA A 30 3.80 0.38 -5.66
N TRP A 31 4.22 -0.88 -5.56
CA TRP A 31 3.31 -2.03 -5.71
C TRP A 31 3.54 -2.99 -4.54
N PRO A 32 3.17 -2.55 -3.31
CA PRO A 32 3.42 -3.41 -2.15
C PRO A 32 2.52 -4.64 -2.14
N ASN A 33 3.09 -5.75 -1.69
CA ASN A 33 2.34 -6.96 -1.42
C ASN A 33 1.68 -6.78 -0.06
N VAL A 34 0.34 -6.86 -0.03
CA VAL A 34 -0.43 -6.63 1.18
C VAL A 34 -1.16 -7.88 1.66
N THR A 35 -0.75 -9.06 1.17
CA THR A 35 -1.39 -10.31 1.54
C THR A 35 -1.45 -10.50 3.06
N GLN A 36 -0.32 -10.27 3.72
CA GLN A 36 -0.26 -10.44 5.17
C GLN A 36 -1.11 -9.39 5.88
N ALA A 37 -1.08 -8.14 5.40
CA ALA A 37 -1.88 -7.08 6.00
C ALA A 37 -3.37 -7.41 5.92
N CYS A 38 -3.83 -7.92 4.77
CA CYS A 38 -5.22 -8.33 4.62
C CYS A 38 -5.58 -9.40 5.65
N ALA A 39 -4.71 -10.39 5.83
CA ALA A 39 -4.96 -11.44 6.82
C ALA A 39 -5.02 -10.87 8.24
N MET A 40 -4.13 -9.94 8.54
CA MET A 40 -4.03 -9.36 9.89
C MET A 40 -5.29 -8.59 10.29
N ILE A 41 -5.90 -7.87 9.36
CA ILE A 41 -7.06 -7.03 9.68
C ILE A 41 -8.38 -7.70 9.30
N GLY A 42 -8.34 -8.94 8.80
CA GLY A 42 -9.54 -9.65 8.41
C GLY A 42 -10.15 -9.16 7.11
N ALA A 43 -9.36 -8.52 6.25
CA ALA A 43 -9.82 -8.11 4.94
C ALA A 43 -9.78 -9.31 4.01
N ARG A 44 -10.83 -9.46 3.21
CA ARG A 44 -10.96 -10.60 2.32
C ARG A 44 -9.93 -10.56 1.18
N ASP A 45 -9.64 -9.37 0.68
CA ASP A 45 -8.70 -9.20 -0.43
C ASP A 45 -8.23 -7.74 -0.48
N SER A 46 -7.40 -7.44 -1.50
CA SER A 46 -6.85 -6.08 -1.66
C SER A 46 -7.93 -5.05 -1.96
N GLU A 47 -9.02 -5.44 -2.61
CA GLU A 47 -10.12 -4.51 -2.89
C GLU A 47 -10.82 -4.09 -1.59
N GLU A 48 -11.03 -5.02 -0.68
CA GLU A 48 -11.61 -4.66 0.61
C GLU A 48 -10.66 -3.78 1.42
N LEU A 49 -9.35 -4.07 1.36
CA LEU A 49 -8.36 -3.22 2.01
C LEU A 49 -8.39 -1.81 1.43
N ARG A 50 -8.42 -1.70 0.09
CA ARG A 50 -8.50 -0.42 -0.59
C ARG A 50 -9.71 0.40 -0.10
N ARG A 51 -10.86 -0.27 -0.03
CA ARG A 51 -12.09 0.40 0.39
C ARG A 51 -12.00 0.88 1.84
N ARG A 52 -11.47 0.04 2.71
CA ARG A 52 -11.31 0.41 4.12
C ARG A 52 -10.31 1.54 4.30
N LEU A 53 -9.21 1.53 3.52
CA LEU A 53 -8.26 2.63 3.58
C LEU A 53 -8.89 3.94 3.15
N LEU A 54 -9.71 3.91 2.11
CA LEU A 54 -10.39 5.11 1.66
C LEU A 54 -11.39 5.63 2.69
N LEU A 55 -12.22 4.74 3.21
CA LEU A 55 -13.32 5.13 4.10
C LEU A 55 -12.87 5.40 5.53
N GLU A 56 -11.89 4.67 6.02
CA GLU A 56 -11.51 4.74 7.43
C GLU A 56 -10.20 5.49 7.66
N ALA A 57 -9.29 5.46 6.69
CA ALA A 57 -8.01 6.15 6.81
C ALA A 57 -7.91 7.39 5.94
N GLY A 58 -8.84 7.56 5.00
CA GLY A 58 -8.83 8.71 4.11
C GLY A 58 -7.71 8.64 3.08
N VAL A 59 -7.27 7.43 2.71
CA VAL A 59 -6.18 7.24 1.75
C VAL A 59 -6.69 6.51 0.52
N ALA A 60 -6.49 7.12 -0.64
CA ALA A 60 -6.93 6.54 -1.92
C ALA A 60 -5.77 5.78 -2.56
N VAL A 61 -5.99 4.48 -2.78
CA VAL A 61 -5.05 3.62 -3.50
C VAL A 61 -5.86 2.79 -4.49
N LEU A 62 -5.17 2.04 -5.36
CA LEU A 62 -5.86 1.14 -6.28
C LEU A 62 -5.49 -0.30 -5.93
N ALA A 63 -6.46 -1.20 -6.09
CA ALA A 63 -6.22 -2.62 -5.85
C ALA A 63 -5.68 -3.29 -7.11
N ASP A 64 -5.02 -4.43 -6.93
CA ASP A 64 -4.40 -5.14 -8.05
C ASP A 64 -5.43 -5.62 -9.08
N ILE A 65 -6.65 -5.91 -8.68
CA ILE A 65 -7.69 -6.36 -9.61
C ILE A 65 -8.07 -5.31 -10.63
N HIS A 66 -7.73 -4.05 -10.40
CA HIS A 66 -8.00 -2.98 -11.35
C HIS A 66 -7.05 -3.03 -12.55
N PHE A 67 -6.03 -3.87 -12.51
CA PHE A 67 -5.01 -3.96 -13.56
C PHE A 67 -4.99 -5.31 -14.24
N GLY A 68 -6.04 -6.12 -14.05
CA GLY A 68 -6.19 -7.41 -14.67
C GLY A 68 -6.40 -8.51 -13.65
N PRO A 69 -6.62 -9.75 -14.12
CA PRO A 69 -6.83 -10.88 -13.22
C PRO A 69 -5.59 -11.14 -12.38
N ARG A 70 -5.83 -11.54 -11.13
CA ARG A 70 -4.73 -11.89 -10.23
C ARG A 70 -4.16 -13.23 -10.64
N ILE A 71 -2.83 -13.31 -10.69
CA ILE A 71 -2.16 -14.57 -10.99
C ILE A 71 -2.02 -15.36 -9.70
N GLU A 72 -2.40 -16.62 -9.74
CA GLU A 72 -2.37 -17.48 -8.56
C GLU A 72 -0.95 -17.55 -8.01
N GLY A 73 -0.80 -17.36 -6.71
CA GLY A 73 0.50 -17.39 -6.06
C GLY A 73 1.20 -16.06 -5.95
N GLU A 74 0.73 -15.03 -6.65
CA GLU A 74 1.34 -13.71 -6.58
C GLU A 74 0.95 -12.92 -5.32
N GLY A 75 -0.19 -13.27 -4.72
CA GLY A 75 -0.66 -12.58 -3.54
C GLY A 75 -1.44 -11.31 -3.87
N GLN A 76 -1.77 -10.55 -2.83
CA GLN A 76 -2.59 -9.35 -2.93
C GLN A 76 -1.68 -8.12 -3.00
N HIS A 77 -2.00 -7.19 -3.90
CA HIS A 77 -1.21 -5.97 -4.06
C HIS A 77 -2.10 -4.75 -4.14
N ILE A 78 -1.57 -3.60 -3.73
CA ILE A 78 -2.19 -2.32 -4.01
C ILE A 78 -1.18 -1.43 -4.71
N ARG A 79 -1.66 -0.38 -5.36
CA ARG A 79 -0.82 0.58 -6.06
C ARG A 79 -0.85 1.90 -5.32
N PHE A 80 0.32 2.38 -4.94
CA PHE A 80 0.46 3.64 -4.21
C PHE A 80 1.37 4.56 -5.02
N SER A 81 0.86 5.73 -5.45
CA SER A 81 1.63 6.65 -6.25
C SER A 81 2.64 7.42 -5.42
N TYR A 82 3.86 7.56 -5.94
CA TYR A 82 4.86 8.44 -5.31
C TYR A 82 5.20 9.65 -6.17
N ALA A 83 4.37 9.92 -7.19
CA ALA A 83 4.52 11.11 -8.01
C ALA A 83 3.82 12.29 -7.34
N THR A 84 4.22 12.59 -6.10
CA THR A 84 3.65 13.65 -5.30
C THR A 84 4.73 14.13 -4.31
N SER A 85 4.40 15.08 -3.44
CA SER A 85 5.39 15.61 -2.50
C SER A 85 5.77 14.57 -1.45
N GLU A 86 6.99 14.69 -0.92
CA GLU A 86 7.43 13.79 0.14
C GLU A 86 6.53 13.90 1.37
N SER A 87 6.07 15.11 1.68
CA SER A 87 5.16 15.31 2.79
C SER A 87 3.85 14.56 2.61
N ALA A 88 3.29 14.58 1.40
CA ALA A 88 2.05 13.84 1.12
C ALA A 88 2.26 12.34 1.22
N ILE A 89 3.42 11.85 0.76
CA ILE A 89 3.77 10.44 0.88
C ILE A 89 3.84 10.05 2.35
N GLU A 90 4.53 10.83 3.15
CA GLU A 90 4.69 10.54 4.58
C GLU A 90 3.34 10.52 5.29
N GLN A 91 2.48 11.49 5.00
CA GLN A 91 1.17 11.54 5.63
C GLN A 91 0.29 10.37 5.22
N GLY A 92 0.32 10.02 3.94
CA GLY A 92 -0.49 8.91 3.45
C GLY A 92 -0.08 7.59 4.07
N VAL A 93 1.23 7.32 4.10
CA VAL A 93 1.71 6.07 4.68
C VAL A 93 1.48 6.05 6.19
N ALA A 94 1.63 7.19 6.86
CA ALA A 94 1.37 7.27 8.30
C ALA A 94 -0.09 6.92 8.62
N ARG A 95 -1.02 7.36 7.79
CA ARG A 95 -2.44 7.02 7.98
C ARG A 95 -2.69 5.53 7.76
N ILE A 96 -2.04 4.95 6.74
CA ILE A 96 -2.14 3.52 6.49
C ILE A 96 -1.60 2.74 7.68
N ASP A 97 -0.43 3.12 8.16
CA ASP A 97 0.21 2.46 9.30
C ASP A 97 -0.69 2.51 10.54
N ALA A 98 -1.24 3.68 10.84
CA ALA A 98 -2.12 3.85 11.99
C ALA A 98 -3.37 2.99 11.86
N PHE A 99 -3.95 2.94 10.66
CA PHE A 99 -5.13 2.13 10.41
C PHE A 99 -4.84 0.64 10.61
N ILE A 100 -3.73 0.14 10.06
CA ILE A 100 -3.39 -1.28 10.17
C ILE A 100 -3.16 -1.66 11.64
N ARG A 101 -2.42 -0.83 12.37
CA ARG A 101 -2.15 -1.12 13.78
C ARG A 101 -3.41 -1.12 14.62
N LYS A 102 -4.31 -0.20 14.34
CA LYS A 102 -5.59 -0.12 15.04
C LYS A 102 -6.47 -1.31 14.73
N ALA A 103 -6.51 -1.70 13.46
CA ALA A 103 -7.38 -2.79 13.01
C ALA A 103 -6.90 -4.17 13.47
N THR A 104 -5.63 -4.29 13.87
CA THR A 104 -5.09 -5.57 14.34
C THR A 104 -5.08 -5.73 15.85
N ARG A 105 -5.56 -4.75 16.57
CA ARG A 105 -5.65 -4.84 18.04
C ARG A 105 -6.71 -5.81 18.52
#